data_899647939edf9b6a4b68df9073a08f9d
#
_entry.id   899647939edf9b6a4b68df9073a08f9d
#
_cell.length_a   1.000
_cell.length_b   1.000
_cell.length_c   1.000
_cell.angle_alpha   90.00
_cell.angle_beta   90.00
_cell.angle_gamma   90.00
#
_symmetry.space_group_name_H-M   'P 1'
#
loop_
_entity.id
_entity.type
_entity.pdbx_description
1 polymer ?
#
loop_
_entity_poly.entity_id
_entity_poly.type
_entity_poly.pdbx_seq_one_letter_code
_entity_poly.pdbx_strand_id
1 'polypeptide(L)'
;TGEIITCNSLLPYTCIILGKRLPEEKAVYIVNALKNEFLAPGGIATEKVDSELYQSDGYWRGPIWAPTTMMVLDGLWQLGEHEFVREVAKRFAGMVQKSGFPENFDSVTGAGNRDRAFSWTASTFMVIMNRYFMEN
;
A
#
# COMPACT_ATOMS: atom_id res chain seq x y z
N THR A 1 10.31 28.24 5.44
CA THR A 1 9.16 29.12 5.71
C THR A 1 8.36 28.68 6.92
N GLY A 2 8.38 27.40 7.34
CA GLY A 2 7.60 26.87 8.47
C GLY A 2 6.11 26.65 8.18
N GLU A 3 5.69 26.79 6.93
CA GLU A 3 4.31 26.45 6.53
C GLU A 3 4.10 24.95 6.49
N ILE A 4 2.97 24.50 7.03
CA ILE A 4 2.54 23.10 6.95
C ILE A 4 1.94 22.88 5.56
N ILE A 5 2.59 22.01 4.78
CA ILE A 5 2.06 21.58 3.49
C ILE A 5 1.18 20.36 3.72
N THR A 6 -0.10 20.46 3.37
CA THR A 6 -1.01 19.32 3.33
C THR A 6 -0.95 18.66 1.96
N CYS A 7 -0.97 17.33 1.92
CA CYS A 7 -1.02 16.57 0.67
C CYS A 7 -1.90 15.32 0.82
N ASN A 8 -2.41 14.83 -0.31
CA ASN A 8 -3.22 13.62 -0.39
C ASN A 8 -2.38 12.37 -0.75
N SER A 9 -1.07 12.50 -0.65
CA SER A 9 -0.10 11.44 -0.97
C SER A 9 0.13 10.50 0.21
N LEU A 10 0.38 9.23 -0.09
CA LEU A 10 0.79 8.20 0.86
C LEU A 10 2.16 8.49 1.50
N LEU A 11 3.00 9.31 0.86
CA LEU A 11 4.40 9.48 1.25
C LEU A 11 4.62 9.81 2.74
N PRO A 12 3.90 10.76 3.37
CA PRO A 12 4.05 11.04 4.80
C PRO A 12 3.72 9.85 5.71
N TYR A 13 2.85 8.95 5.24
CA TYR A 13 2.37 7.79 6.00
C TYR A 13 3.31 6.58 5.89
N THR A 14 4.30 6.61 5.00
CA THR A 14 5.30 5.53 4.89
C THR A 14 6.15 5.34 6.14
N CYS A 15 6.20 6.36 7.04
CA CYS A 15 6.82 6.22 8.36
C CYS A 15 6.17 5.14 9.24
N ILE A 16 5.00 4.59 8.85
CA ILE A 16 4.39 3.41 9.48
C ILE A 16 5.38 2.23 9.60
N ILE A 17 6.36 2.14 8.70
CA ILE A 17 7.42 1.10 8.75
C ILE A 17 8.19 1.08 10.08
N LEU A 18 8.20 2.16 10.82
CA LEU A 18 8.80 2.23 12.16
C LEU A 18 8.05 1.37 13.19
N GLY A 19 6.81 0.96 12.89
CA GLY A 19 5.99 0.09 13.73
C GLY A 19 5.91 0.59 15.17
N LYS A 20 6.25 -0.26 16.13
CA LYS A 20 6.22 0.04 17.57
C LYS A 20 7.15 1.17 18.04
N ARG A 21 8.01 1.70 17.16
CA ARG A 21 8.86 2.86 17.48
C ARG A 21 8.12 4.19 17.26
N LEU A 22 6.96 4.17 16.59
CA LEU A 22 6.10 5.35 16.49
C LEU A 22 5.45 5.66 17.84
N PRO A 23 5.29 6.94 18.20
CA PRO A 23 4.38 7.33 19.27
C PRO A 23 2.97 6.79 19.00
N GLU A 24 2.30 6.27 20.02
CA GLU A 24 1.00 5.59 19.90
C GLU A 24 -0.04 6.46 19.16
N GLU A 25 -0.15 7.74 19.53
CA GLU A 25 -1.07 8.68 18.87
C GLU A 25 -0.81 8.82 17.36
N LYS A 26 0.46 8.77 16.95
CA LYS A 26 0.85 8.85 15.53
C LYS A 26 0.55 7.55 14.81
N ALA A 27 0.82 6.41 15.46
CA ALA A 27 0.48 5.11 14.90
C ALA A 27 -1.02 4.99 14.66
N VAL A 28 -1.85 5.33 15.65
CA VAL A 28 -3.32 5.32 15.51
C VAL A 28 -3.79 6.25 14.39
N TYR A 29 -3.25 7.46 14.30
CA TYR A 29 -3.59 8.40 13.23
C TYR A 29 -3.28 7.82 11.85
N ILE A 30 -2.06 7.26 11.67
CA ILE A 30 -1.64 6.69 10.38
C ILE A 30 -2.49 5.48 10.02
N VAL A 31 -2.75 4.56 10.96
CA VAL A 31 -3.59 3.38 10.73
C VAL A 31 -4.99 3.79 10.26
N ASN A 32 -5.59 4.77 10.92
CA ASN A 32 -6.91 5.28 10.54
C ASN A 32 -6.90 5.91 9.14
N ALA A 33 -5.88 6.69 8.80
CA ALA A 33 -5.76 7.27 7.47
C ALA A 33 -5.59 6.17 6.39
N LEU A 34 -4.75 5.15 6.66
CA LEU A 34 -4.58 4.04 5.73
C LEU A 34 -5.88 3.28 5.47
N LYS A 35 -6.69 3.04 6.51
CA LYS A 35 -7.98 2.34 6.43
C LYS A 35 -9.06 3.15 5.69
N ASN A 36 -9.14 4.45 5.98
CA ASN A 36 -10.28 5.26 5.59
C ASN A 36 -10.03 6.14 4.35
N GLU A 37 -8.76 6.44 4.03
CA GLU A 37 -8.43 7.43 3.02
C GLU A 37 -7.59 6.84 1.86
N PHE A 38 -6.74 5.84 2.14
CA PHE A 38 -5.84 5.26 1.15
C PHE A 38 -6.22 3.85 0.67
N LEU A 39 -7.14 3.17 1.36
CA LEU A 39 -7.59 1.84 0.98
C LEU A 39 -8.51 1.91 -0.24
N ALA A 40 -7.95 1.60 -1.41
CA ALA A 40 -8.68 1.43 -2.66
C ALA A 40 -9.09 -0.05 -2.89
N PRO A 41 -9.92 -0.34 -3.89
CA PRO A 41 -10.30 -1.73 -4.21
C PRO A 41 -9.12 -2.69 -4.40
N GLY A 42 -8.02 -2.25 -4.98
CA GLY A 42 -6.82 -3.06 -5.18
C GLY A 42 -5.88 -3.15 -3.97
N GLY A 43 -5.96 -2.23 -3.01
CA GLY A 43 -5.04 -2.14 -1.86
C GLY A 43 -4.74 -0.70 -1.47
N ILE A 44 -3.54 -0.42 -0.96
CA ILE A 44 -3.15 0.92 -0.52
C ILE A 44 -2.64 1.73 -1.72
N ALA A 45 -3.41 2.74 -2.11
CA ALA A 45 -3.07 3.67 -3.18
C ALA A 45 -1.98 4.66 -2.75
N THR A 46 -1.18 5.16 -3.69
CA THR A 46 -0.15 6.18 -3.40
C THR A 46 -0.67 7.61 -3.35
N GLU A 47 -1.88 7.82 -3.81
CA GLU A 47 -2.66 9.06 -3.68
C GLU A 47 -4.08 8.69 -3.34
N LYS A 48 -4.80 9.50 -2.54
CA LYS A 48 -6.23 9.28 -2.25
C LYS A 48 -7.02 9.26 -3.55
N VAL A 49 -7.93 8.29 -3.70
CA VAL A 49 -8.69 8.10 -4.95
C VAL A 49 -9.59 9.30 -5.29
N ASP A 50 -10.03 10.04 -4.29
CA ASP A 50 -10.85 11.26 -4.42
C ASP A 50 -10.03 12.54 -4.56
N SER A 51 -8.70 12.44 -4.59
CA SER A 51 -7.80 13.59 -4.82
C SER A 51 -7.90 14.10 -6.25
N GLU A 52 -7.89 15.42 -6.43
CA GLU A 52 -7.80 16.07 -7.75
C GLU A 52 -6.50 15.69 -8.52
N LEU A 53 -5.48 15.24 -7.79
CA LEU A 53 -4.19 14.83 -8.37
C LEU A 53 -4.15 13.34 -8.73
N TYR A 54 -5.19 12.57 -8.35
CA TYR A 54 -5.24 11.15 -8.64
C TYR A 54 -5.24 10.85 -10.15
N GLN A 55 -4.41 9.91 -10.55
CA GLN A 55 -4.37 9.38 -11.91
C GLN A 55 -4.11 7.87 -11.87
N SER A 56 -4.90 7.08 -12.58
CA SER A 56 -4.83 5.62 -12.59
C SER A 56 -3.48 5.05 -13.05
N ASP A 57 -2.74 5.78 -13.89
CA ASP A 57 -1.34 5.53 -14.29
C ASP A 57 -0.47 6.77 -14.00
N GLY A 58 -0.74 7.44 -12.88
CA GLY A 58 -0.05 8.67 -12.48
C GLY A 58 1.30 8.46 -11.79
N TYR A 59 1.92 7.29 -11.93
CA TYR A 59 3.16 6.90 -11.29
C TYR A 59 3.00 6.88 -9.75
N TRP A 60 3.45 7.90 -9.01
CA TRP A 60 3.26 8.01 -7.56
C TRP A 60 2.00 8.79 -7.14
N ARG A 61 1.08 9.04 -8.07
CA ARG A 61 -0.17 9.77 -7.85
C ARG A 61 -1.40 8.89 -8.11
N GLY A 62 -1.47 7.74 -7.46
CA GLY A 62 -2.63 6.84 -7.57
C GLY A 62 -2.30 5.36 -7.55
N PRO A 63 -1.43 4.85 -8.45
CA PRO A 63 -1.12 3.43 -8.56
C PRO A 63 -0.63 2.79 -7.26
N ILE A 64 -0.93 1.50 -7.10
CA ILE A 64 -0.41 0.68 -6.03
C ILE A 64 0.95 0.14 -6.42
N TRP A 65 1.93 0.30 -5.53
CA TRP A 65 3.29 -0.16 -5.72
C TRP A 65 3.66 -1.25 -4.74
N ALA A 66 4.36 -2.25 -5.21
CA ALA A 66 4.84 -3.35 -4.37
C ALA A 66 5.72 -2.90 -3.19
N PRO A 67 6.72 -2.00 -3.36
CA PRO A 67 7.54 -1.53 -2.25
C PRO A 67 6.75 -0.80 -1.16
N THR A 68 5.85 0.11 -1.53
CA THR A 68 5.03 0.82 -0.53
C THR A 68 4.05 -0.12 0.16
N THR A 69 3.49 -1.09 -0.56
CA THR A 69 2.66 -2.14 0.03
C THR A 69 3.44 -2.89 1.11
N MET A 70 4.67 -3.34 0.83
CA MET A 70 5.50 -4.03 1.83
C MET A 70 5.80 -3.18 3.06
N MET A 71 6.18 -1.90 2.87
CA MET A 71 6.44 -0.98 3.98
C MET A 71 5.22 -0.82 4.88
N VAL A 72 4.04 -0.69 4.28
CA VAL A 72 2.77 -0.56 5.01
C VAL A 72 2.45 -1.86 5.76
N LEU A 73 2.54 -3.02 5.10
CA LEU A 73 2.26 -4.32 5.72
C LEU A 73 3.19 -4.62 6.89
N ASP A 74 4.50 -4.38 6.73
CA ASP A 74 5.48 -4.62 7.80
C ASP A 74 5.21 -3.73 9.03
N GLY A 75 4.89 -2.46 8.83
CA GLY A 75 4.56 -1.54 9.91
C GLY A 75 3.26 -1.90 10.62
N LEU A 76 2.20 -2.17 9.86
CA LEU A 76 0.90 -2.59 10.41
C LEU A 76 1.00 -3.90 11.20
N TRP A 77 1.78 -4.87 10.69
CA TRP A 77 2.00 -6.13 11.39
C TRP A 77 2.65 -5.94 12.76
N GLN A 78 3.67 -5.09 12.85
CA GLN A 78 4.33 -4.74 14.11
C GLN A 78 3.39 -4.04 15.11
N LEU A 79 2.38 -3.32 14.62
CA LEU A 79 1.36 -2.64 15.43
C LEU A 79 0.22 -3.57 15.85
N GLY A 80 0.19 -4.82 15.39
CA GLY A 80 -0.87 -5.79 15.72
C GLY A 80 -2.10 -5.70 14.83
N GLU A 81 -2.08 -4.94 13.74
CA GLU A 81 -3.18 -4.75 12.80
C GLU A 81 -3.30 -5.94 11.82
N HIS A 82 -3.27 -7.16 12.34
CA HIS A 82 -3.13 -8.40 11.57
C HIS A 82 -4.29 -8.66 10.59
N GLU A 83 -5.52 -8.32 10.97
CA GLU A 83 -6.67 -8.48 10.08
C GLU A 83 -6.58 -7.54 8.88
N PHE A 84 -6.23 -6.28 9.13
CA PHE A 84 -6.06 -5.30 8.06
C PHE A 84 -4.89 -5.66 7.14
N VAL A 85 -3.79 -6.17 7.70
CA VAL A 85 -2.66 -6.70 6.90
C VAL A 85 -3.13 -7.82 5.98
N ARG A 86 -3.90 -8.79 6.48
CA ARG A 86 -4.42 -9.90 5.65
C ARG A 86 -5.37 -9.40 4.56
N GLU A 87 -6.18 -8.39 4.85
CA GLU A 87 -7.04 -7.76 3.85
C GLU A 87 -6.24 -7.12 2.72
N VAL A 88 -5.27 -6.26 3.05
CA VAL A 88 -4.41 -5.59 2.05
C VAL A 88 -3.60 -6.62 1.27
N ALA A 89 -3.02 -7.60 1.94
CA ALA A 89 -2.26 -8.70 1.33
C ALA A 89 -3.12 -9.49 0.34
N LYS A 90 -4.37 -9.81 0.70
CA LYS A 90 -5.33 -10.51 -0.17
C LYS A 90 -5.68 -9.70 -1.42
N ARG A 91 -5.91 -8.39 -1.26
CA ARG A 91 -6.18 -7.49 -2.40
C ARG A 91 -4.99 -7.44 -3.35
N PHE A 92 -3.77 -7.27 -2.81
CA PHE A 92 -2.54 -7.27 -3.61
C PHE A 92 -2.33 -8.61 -4.35
N ALA A 93 -2.50 -9.74 -3.68
CA ALA A 93 -2.41 -11.06 -4.30
C ALA A 93 -3.45 -11.24 -5.43
N GLY A 94 -4.67 -10.74 -5.23
CA GLY A 94 -5.71 -10.76 -6.25
C GLY A 94 -5.35 -9.96 -7.50
N MET A 95 -4.69 -8.80 -7.35
CA MET A 95 -4.19 -8.03 -8.50
C MET A 95 -3.10 -8.80 -9.26
N VAL A 96 -2.17 -9.43 -8.54
CA VAL A 96 -1.11 -10.26 -9.15
C VAL A 96 -1.71 -11.45 -9.90
N GLN A 97 -2.72 -12.13 -9.36
CA GLN A 97 -3.40 -13.22 -10.04
C GLN A 97 -4.07 -12.76 -11.35
N LYS A 98 -4.62 -11.54 -11.37
CA LYS A 98 -5.30 -10.96 -12.52
C LYS A 98 -4.35 -10.43 -13.58
N SER A 99 -3.26 -9.79 -13.18
CA SER A 99 -2.43 -8.96 -14.05
C SER A 99 -0.96 -9.39 -14.14
N GLY A 100 -0.55 -10.44 -13.42
CA GLY A 100 0.85 -10.88 -13.37
C GLY A 100 1.71 -9.98 -12.48
N PHE A 101 2.96 -9.73 -12.90
CA PHE A 101 3.94 -8.96 -12.13
C PHE A 101 4.26 -7.61 -12.81
N PRO A 102 3.29 -6.70 -12.97
CA PRO A 102 3.55 -5.40 -13.58
C PRO A 102 4.40 -4.51 -12.68
N GLU A 103 4.85 -3.37 -13.20
CA GLU A 103 5.60 -2.38 -12.43
C GLU A 103 4.78 -1.81 -11.27
N ASN A 104 3.52 -1.48 -11.53
CA ASN A 104 2.53 -1.05 -10.55
C ASN A 104 1.11 -1.40 -11.04
N PHE A 105 0.11 -1.13 -10.20
CA PHE A 105 -1.29 -1.45 -10.51
C PHE A 105 -2.17 -0.21 -10.40
N ASP A 106 -3.14 -0.09 -11.29
CA ASP A 106 -4.28 0.80 -11.08
C ASP A 106 -4.99 0.41 -9.78
N SER A 107 -5.12 1.35 -8.86
CA SER A 107 -5.65 1.10 -7.52
C SER A 107 -7.14 0.77 -7.49
N VAL A 108 -7.89 1.16 -8.51
CA VAL A 108 -9.34 0.94 -8.61
C VAL A 108 -9.66 -0.35 -9.33
N THR A 109 -9.07 -0.57 -10.51
CA THR A 109 -9.38 -1.72 -11.35
C THR A 109 -8.49 -2.94 -11.09
N GLY A 110 -7.34 -2.76 -10.46
CA GLY A 110 -6.31 -3.78 -10.27
C GLY A 110 -5.59 -4.17 -11.57
N ALA A 111 -5.77 -3.40 -12.64
CA ALA A 111 -5.06 -3.63 -13.90
C ALA A 111 -3.57 -3.31 -13.73
N GLY A 112 -2.72 -4.13 -14.35
CA GLY A 112 -1.28 -3.88 -14.37
C GLY A 112 -0.92 -2.75 -15.31
N ASN A 113 -0.08 -1.84 -14.83
CA ASN A 113 0.46 -0.71 -15.58
C ASN A 113 1.92 -0.96 -15.96
N ARG A 114 2.36 -0.38 -17.07
CA ARG A 114 3.76 -0.28 -17.53
C ARG A 114 4.41 -1.63 -17.80
N ASP A 115 5.60 -1.87 -17.24
CA ASP A 115 6.34 -3.12 -17.46
C ASP A 115 5.58 -4.32 -16.87
N ARG A 116 5.63 -5.46 -17.58
CA ARG A 116 4.83 -6.66 -17.24
C ARG A 116 5.59 -7.72 -16.44
N ALA A 117 6.88 -7.55 -16.25
CA ALA A 117 7.75 -8.52 -15.60
C ALA A 117 8.69 -7.85 -14.59
N PHE A 118 8.13 -7.24 -13.56
CA PHE A 118 8.86 -6.42 -12.61
C PHE A 118 9.26 -7.22 -11.37
N SER A 119 10.55 -7.27 -11.09
CA SER A 119 11.13 -8.12 -10.05
C SER A 119 10.66 -7.77 -8.64
N TRP A 120 10.47 -6.49 -8.30
CA TRP A 120 9.99 -6.12 -6.97
C TRP A 120 8.53 -6.52 -6.72
N THR A 121 7.69 -6.52 -7.76
CA THR A 121 6.31 -7.01 -7.64
C THR A 121 6.30 -8.52 -7.40
N ALA A 122 7.13 -9.27 -8.13
CA ALA A 122 7.27 -10.71 -7.94
C ALA A 122 7.82 -11.05 -6.55
N SER A 123 8.89 -10.38 -6.10
CA SER A 123 9.49 -10.64 -4.78
C SER A 123 8.53 -10.25 -3.65
N THR A 124 7.84 -9.12 -3.74
CA THR A 124 6.83 -8.71 -2.77
C THR A 124 5.70 -9.73 -2.69
N PHE A 125 5.20 -10.21 -3.82
CA PHE A 125 4.17 -11.25 -3.84
C PHE A 125 4.63 -12.53 -3.12
N MET A 126 5.84 -13.00 -3.38
CA MET A 126 6.40 -14.18 -2.70
C MET A 126 6.49 -13.99 -1.19
N VAL A 127 6.95 -12.82 -0.74
CA VAL A 127 7.03 -12.50 0.69
C VAL A 127 5.65 -12.45 1.33
N ILE A 128 4.67 -11.80 0.67
CA ILE A 128 3.29 -11.71 1.14
C ILE A 128 2.67 -13.11 1.28
N MET A 129 2.82 -13.95 0.26
CA MET A 129 2.28 -15.32 0.29
C MET A 129 2.89 -16.13 1.42
N ASN A 130 4.19 -16.04 1.62
CA ASN A 130 4.87 -16.79 2.68
C ASN A 130 4.47 -16.29 4.07
N ARG A 131 4.53 -14.97 4.33
CA ARG A 131 4.31 -14.40 5.67
C ARG A 131 2.86 -14.36 6.13
N TYR A 132 1.91 -14.10 5.24
CA TYR A 132 0.55 -13.77 5.64
C TYR A 132 -0.50 -14.82 5.24
N PHE A 133 -0.11 -15.82 4.42
CA PHE A 133 -1.02 -16.87 3.99
C PHE A 133 -0.54 -18.29 4.34
N MET A 134 0.76 -18.53 4.51
CA MET A 134 1.30 -19.87 4.78
C MET A 134 1.70 -20.10 6.25
N GLU A 135 1.83 -19.05 7.06
CA GLU A 135 2.01 -19.21 8.51
C GLU A 135 0.67 -19.51 9.17
N ASN A 136 0.46 -20.78 9.51
CA ASN A 136 -0.58 -21.29 10.42
C ASN A 136 -0.08 -21.22 11.86
#